data_d3756104ccc7ec06bbcbeb11e02a2a47
#
_entry.id   d3756104ccc7ec06bbcbeb11e02a2a47
#
_cell.length_a   1.000
_cell.length_b   1.000
_cell.length_c   1.000
_cell.angle_alpha   90.00
_cell.angle_beta   90.00
_cell.angle_gamma   90.00
#
_symmetry.space_group_name_H-M   'P 1'
#
loop_
_entity.id
_entity.type
_entity.pdbx_description
1 polymer ?
#
loop_
_entity_poly.entity_id
_entity_poly.type
_entity_poly.pdbx_seq_one_letter_code
_entity_poly.pdbx_strand_id
1 'polypeptide(L)'
;GQYFIVGQLASGASFAEIILVQFLLSIRHIFYGLSLISKYKNAGGKKPYLIFAITDETFALVQGIEVPPRVNKISFYAIVSALDQSYWCLGSLIGAVAYTVMDRYGLGKFLTGVDFALTSLFIVLLIEQLKSSKDCVPALAGGLAAVFSVVLYKTGVFGSSNIIWFSICAALGVMLLARGPSFFAKEKIL
;
A
#
# COMPACT_ATOMS: atom_id res chain seq x y z
N GLY A 1 -0.92 4.47 5.53
CA GLY A 1 -2.06 5.34 5.90
C GLY A 1 -1.90 5.95 7.28
N GLN A 2 -1.75 5.15 8.33
CA GLN A 2 -1.74 5.62 9.72
C GLN A 2 -0.62 6.63 10.02
N TYR A 3 0.61 6.38 9.58
CA TYR A 3 1.73 7.35 9.73
C TYR A 3 1.43 8.70 9.09
N PHE A 4 0.74 8.66 7.96
CA PHE A 4 0.38 9.87 7.24
C PHE A 4 -0.66 10.70 7.99
N ILE A 5 -1.67 10.03 8.58
CA ILE A 5 -2.70 10.68 9.41
C ILE A 5 -2.06 11.36 10.62
N VAL A 6 -1.16 10.65 11.32
CA VAL A 6 -0.47 11.21 12.49
C VAL A 6 0.36 12.45 12.12
N GLY A 7 1.10 12.37 11.00
CA GLY A 7 1.87 13.51 10.50
C GLY A 7 1.01 14.71 10.13
N GLN A 8 -0.13 14.48 9.49
CA GLN A 8 -1.07 15.54 9.12
C GLN A 8 -1.78 16.15 10.31
N LEU A 9 -2.17 15.34 11.29
CA LEU A 9 -2.71 15.86 12.58
C LEU A 9 -1.69 16.73 13.29
N ALA A 10 -0.43 16.28 13.36
CA ALA A 10 0.65 17.04 13.97
C ALA A 10 0.96 18.36 13.24
N SER A 11 0.76 18.43 11.93
CA SER A 11 0.94 19.64 11.11
C SER A 11 -0.27 20.60 11.14
N GLY A 12 -1.37 20.24 11.84
CA GLY A 12 -2.58 21.06 11.92
C GLY A 12 -3.43 21.06 10.66
N ALA A 13 -3.31 20.01 9.83
CA ALA A 13 -4.12 19.86 8.64
C ALA A 13 -5.62 19.76 8.95
N SER A 14 -6.45 20.27 8.07
CA SER A 14 -7.90 20.23 8.19
C SER A 14 -8.41 18.77 8.18
N PHE A 15 -9.46 18.47 8.94
CA PHE A 15 -10.07 17.15 8.99
C PHE A 15 -10.54 16.67 7.62
N ALA A 16 -11.03 17.59 6.78
CA ALA A 16 -11.44 17.28 5.40
C ALA A 16 -10.24 16.86 4.53
N GLU A 17 -9.09 17.53 4.66
CA GLU A 17 -7.86 17.16 3.95
C GLU A 17 -7.38 15.78 4.37
N ILE A 18 -7.40 15.47 5.66
CA ILE A 18 -7.01 14.15 6.18
C ILE A 18 -7.89 13.05 5.61
N ILE A 19 -9.22 13.23 5.62
CA ILE A 19 -10.16 12.25 5.04
C ILE A 19 -9.90 12.06 3.55
N LEU A 20 -9.74 13.15 2.81
CA LEU A 20 -9.56 13.13 1.37
C LEU A 20 -8.27 12.39 0.99
N VAL A 21 -7.16 12.71 1.64
CA VAL A 21 -5.88 12.05 1.39
C VAL A 21 -5.93 10.59 1.81
N GLN A 22 -6.53 10.27 2.96
CA GLN A 22 -6.68 8.88 3.40
C GLN A 22 -7.54 8.07 2.41
N PHE A 23 -8.62 8.64 1.90
CA PHE A 23 -9.45 8.00 0.87
C PHE A 23 -8.64 7.67 -0.38
N LEU A 24 -7.83 8.62 -0.87
CA LEU A 24 -6.99 8.39 -2.04
C LEU A 24 -5.92 7.31 -1.81
N LEU A 25 -5.26 7.35 -0.65
CA LEU A 25 -4.29 6.31 -0.30
C LEU A 25 -4.95 4.94 -0.20
N SER A 26 -6.23 4.90 0.16
CA SER A 26 -6.99 3.67 0.33
C SER A 26 -7.65 3.19 -0.97
N ILE A 27 -7.70 4.00 -2.03
CA ILE A 27 -8.36 3.63 -3.30
C ILE A 27 -7.76 2.37 -3.93
N ARG A 28 -6.48 2.10 -3.70
CA ARG A 28 -5.79 0.88 -4.12
C ARG A 28 -6.47 -0.40 -3.60
N HIS A 29 -7.05 -0.37 -2.39
CA HIS A 29 -7.75 -1.54 -1.82
C HIS A 29 -9.00 -1.90 -2.61
N ILE A 30 -9.65 -0.93 -3.27
CA ILE A 30 -10.76 -1.18 -4.18
C ILE A 30 -10.28 -2.01 -5.38
N PHE A 31 -9.13 -1.64 -5.97
CA PHE A 31 -8.54 -2.38 -7.08
C PHE A 31 -8.08 -3.79 -6.67
N TYR A 32 -7.55 -3.94 -5.44
CA TYR A 32 -7.20 -5.26 -4.91
C TYR A 32 -8.44 -6.14 -4.75
N GLY A 33 -9.52 -5.59 -4.18
CA GLY A 33 -10.79 -6.29 -4.04
C GLY A 33 -11.37 -6.72 -5.39
N LEU A 34 -11.36 -5.84 -6.39
CA LEU A 34 -11.82 -6.14 -7.75
C LEU A 34 -10.97 -7.26 -8.39
N SER A 35 -9.65 -7.20 -8.26
CA SER A 35 -8.74 -8.20 -8.83
C SER A 35 -8.91 -9.58 -8.18
N LEU A 36 -9.27 -9.65 -6.91
CA LEU A 36 -9.45 -10.90 -6.18
C LEU A 36 -10.89 -11.41 -6.17
N ILE A 37 -11.85 -10.68 -6.76
CA ILE A 37 -13.27 -11.02 -6.72
C ILE A 37 -13.56 -12.40 -7.32
N SER A 38 -12.83 -12.78 -8.36
CA SER A 38 -12.93 -14.08 -9.02
C SER A 38 -12.39 -15.22 -8.12
N LYS A 39 -11.29 -14.99 -7.40
CA LYS A 39 -10.72 -15.94 -6.45
C LYS A 39 -11.64 -16.15 -5.24
N TYR A 40 -12.41 -15.14 -4.86
CA TYR A 40 -13.33 -15.16 -3.71
C TYR A 40 -14.80 -15.49 -4.08
N LYS A 41 -15.05 -15.90 -5.34
CA LYS A 41 -16.41 -16.16 -5.84
C LYS A 41 -17.20 -17.15 -4.95
N ASN A 42 -16.53 -18.20 -4.47
CA ASN A 42 -17.16 -19.27 -3.69
C ASN A 42 -16.93 -19.13 -2.17
N ALA A 43 -16.57 -17.94 -1.68
CA ALA A 43 -16.24 -17.72 -0.27
C ALA A 43 -17.47 -17.66 0.66
N GLY A 44 -18.70 -17.57 0.11
CA GLY A 44 -19.92 -17.52 0.91
C GLY A 44 -19.86 -16.42 1.96
N GLY A 45 -20.22 -16.76 3.21
CA GLY A 45 -20.20 -15.83 4.34
C GLY A 45 -18.82 -15.31 4.75
N LYS A 46 -17.72 -15.93 4.27
CA LYS A 46 -16.36 -15.45 4.54
C LYS A 46 -15.93 -14.31 3.62
N LYS A 47 -16.66 -14.06 2.53
CA LYS A 47 -16.32 -13.04 1.53
C LYS A 47 -16.16 -11.63 2.08
N PRO A 48 -17.07 -11.11 2.94
CA PRO A 48 -16.90 -9.77 3.52
C PRO A 48 -15.62 -9.63 4.34
N TYR A 49 -15.27 -10.67 5.11
CA TYR A 49 -14.05 -10.71 5.88
C TYR A 49 -12.81 -10.68 4.98
N LEU A 50 -12.78 -11.52 3.95
CA LEU A 50 -11.66 -11.60 3.01
C LEU A 50 -11.42 -10.29 2.26
N ILE A 51 -12.50 -9.56 1.91
CA ILE A 51 -12.39 -8.25 1.27
C ILE A 51 -11.90 -7.18 2.26
N PHE A 52 -12.42 -7.20 3.49
CA PHE A 52 -12.02 -6.26 4.55
C PHE A 52 -10.56 -6.42 4.96
N ALA A 53 -10.08 -7.66 5.03
CA ALA A 53 -8.75 -8.02 5.50
C ALA A 53 -7.64 -7.90 4.42
N ILE A 54 -7.96 -7.35 3.24
CA ILE A 54 -6.95 -7.20 2.18
C ILE A 54 -5.95 -6.10 2.58
N THR A 55 -4.68 -6.51 2.68
CA THR A 55 -3.51 -5.62 2.77
C THR A 55 -2.69 -5.74 1.48
N ASP A 56 -1.62 -4.94 1.35
CA ASP A 56 -0.68 -5.06 0.21
C ASP A 56 -0.03 -6.45 0.21
N GLU A 57 0.35 -6.94 1.40
CA GLU A 57 0.99 -8.24 1.62
C GLU A 57 0.03 -9.38 1.32
N THR A 58 -1.19 -9.34 1.88
CA THR A 58 -2.22 -10.35 1.61
C THR A 58 -2.57 -10.42 0.13
N PHE A 59 -2.67 -9.25 -0.55
CA PHE A 59 -2.92 -9.20 -1.98
C PHE A 59 -1.80 -9.88 -2.76
N ALA A 60 -0.53 -9.54 -2.48
CA ALA A 60 0.62 -10.11 -3.16
C ALA A 60 0.69 -11.64 -3.00
N LEU A 61 0.46 -12.14 -1.77
CA LEU A 61 0.43 -13.57 -1.48
C LEU A 61 -0.71 -14.29 -2.20
N VAL A 62 -1.94 -13.79 -2.06
CA VAL A 62 -3.12 -14.44 -2.66
C VAL A 62 -3.08 -14.39 -4.19
N GLN A 63 -2.55 -13.30 -4.77
CA GLN A 63 -2.41 -13.17 -6.22
C GLN A 63 -1.38 -14.14 -6.77
N GLY A 64 -0.23 -14.30 -6.11
CA GLY A 64 0.92 -15.05 -6.58
C GLY A 64 0.86 -16.56 -6.31
N ILE A 65 0.04 -17.03 -5.34
CA ILE A 65 0.04 -18.43 -4.94
C ILE A 65 -1.04 -19.23 -5.68
N GLU A 66 -0.64 -20.36 -6.26
CA GLU A 66 -1.53 -21.41 -6.71
C GLU A 66 -1.75 -22.42 -5.58
N VAL A 67 -2.96 -22.43 -5.03
CA VAL A 67 -3.32 -23.33 -3.93
C VAL A 67 -3.49 -24.76 -4.46
N PRO A 68 -2.78 -25.77 -3.88
CA PRO A 68 -2.88 -27.15 -4.30
C PRO A 68 -4.33 -27.67 -4.29
N PRO A 69 -4.69 -28.61 -5.21
CA PRO A 69 -6.07 -29.09 -5.33
C PRO A 69 -6.65 -29.76 -4.08
N ARG A 70 -5.78 -30.27 -3.21
CA ARG A 70 -6.17 -30.94 -1.94
C ARG A 70 -6.53 -29.97 -0.82
N VAL A 71 -6.26 -28.68 -0.97
CA VAL A 71 -6.50 -27.66 0.05
C VAL A 71 -7.72 -26.83 -0.30
N ASN A 72 -8.59 -26.59 0.68
CA ASN A 72 -9.70 -25.67 0.48
C ASN A 72 -9.19 -24.25 0.31
N LYS A 73 -9.29 -23.73 -0.92
CA LYS A 73 -8.78 -22.41 -1.30
C LYS A 73 -9.31 -21.29 -0.41
N ILE A 74 -10.60 -21.31 -0.10
CA ILE A 74 -11.23 -20.25 0.71
C ILE A 74 -10.72 -20.27 2.17
N SER A 75 -10.58 -21.46 2.73
CA SER A 75 -10.02 -21.60 4.08
C SER A 75 -8.55 -21.18 4.11
N PHE A 76 -7.80 -21.51 3.08
CA PHE A 76 -6.41 -21.07 2.94
C PHE A 76 -6.31 -19.53 2.93
N TYR A 77 -7.09 -18.86 2.06
CA TYR A 77 -7.09 -17.40 2.00
C TYR A 77 -7.54 -16.76 3.33
N ALA A 78 -8.54 -17.34 4.00
CA ALA A 78 -8.99 -16.85 5.30
C ALA A 78 -7.90 -16.97 6.38
N ILE A 79 -7.16 -18.07 6.40
CA ILE A 79 -6.05 -18.28 7.34
C ILE A 79 -4.91 -17.30 7.04
N VAL A 80 -4.53 -17.12 5.78
CA VAL A 80 -3.50 -16.14 5.39
C VAL A 80 -3.87 -14.74 5.85
N SER A 81 -5.11 -14.30 5.58
CA SER A 81 -5.59 -12.99 6.02
C SER A 81 -5.64 -12.86 7.55
N ALA A 82 -6.04 -13.92 8.26
CA ALA A 82 -6.09 -13.92 9.72
C ALA A 82 -4.69 -13.86 10.35
N LEU A 83 -3.74 -14.58 9.79
CA LEU A 83 -2.34 -14.55 10.23
C LEU A 83 -1.72 -13.17 9.98
N ASP A 84 -1.93 -12.60 8.81
CA ASP A 84 -1.44 -11.26 8.46
C ASP A 84 -1.96 -10.20 9.44
N GLN A 85 -3.27 -10.18 9.70
CA GLN A 85 -3.87 -9.32 10.71
C GLN A 85 -3.32 -9.55 12.12
N SER A 86 -3.13 -10.82 12.49
CA SER A 86 -2.58 -11.18 13.81
C SER A 86 -1.15 -10.66 13.96
N TYR A 87 -0.31 -10.83 12.95
CA TYR A 87 1.05 -10.30 12.95
C TYR A 87 1.08 -8.77 13.00
N TRP A 88 0.17 -8.12 12.30
CA TRP A 88 0.05 -6.67 12.33
C TRP A 88 -0.36 -6.14 13.72
N CYS A 89 -1.35 -6.78 14.35
CA CYS A 89 -1.78 -6.42 15.70
C CYS A 89 -0.68 -6.69 16.74
N LEU A 90 -0.04 -7.87 16.68
CA LEU A 90 1.04 -8.25 17.58
C LEU A 90 2.26 -7.35 17.40
N GLY A 91 2.64 -7.06 16.17
CA GLY A 91 3.75 -6.16 15.86
C GLY A 91 3.50 -4.74 16.39
N SER A 92 2.28 -4.22 16.25
CA SER A 92 1.89 -2.92 16.78
C SER A 92 1.96 -2.89 18.31
N LEU A 93 1.47 -3.96 18.97
CA LEU A 93 1.52 -4.08 20.43
C LEU A 93 2.96 -4.16 20.94
N ILE A 94 3.77 -5.03 20.34
CA ILE A 94 5.20 -5.19 20.69
C ILE A 94 5.94 -3.87 20.47
N GLY A 95 5.70 -3.20 19.34
CA GLY A 95 6.31 -1.90 19.03
C GLY A 95 5.95 -0.83 20.05
N ALA A 96 4.67 -0.74 20.44
CA ALA A 96 4.22 0.22 21.45
C ALA A 96 4.85 -0.04 22.82
N VAL A 97 4.89 -1.29 23.26
CA VAL A 97 5.53 -1.68 24.51
C VAL A 97 7.03 -1.41 24.47
N ALA A 98 7.71 -1.82 23.40
CA ALA A 98 9.13 -1.59 23.23
C ALA A 98 9.47 -0.08 23.23
N TYR A 99 8.68 0.73 22.53
CA TYR A 99 8.85 2.18 22.53
C TYR A 99 8.74 2.75 23.95
N THR A 100 7.69 2.37 24.69
CA THR A 100 7.46 2.87 26.07
C THR A 100 8.60 2.49 27.01
N VAL A 101 9.11 1.25 26.89
CA VAL A 101 10.23 0.77 27.71
C VAL A 101 11.52 1.52 27.34
N MET A 102 11.82 1.65 26.06
CA MET A 102 13.05 2.33 25.61
C MET A 102 13.06 3.81 25.93
N ASP A 103 11.92 4.48 25.83
CA ASP A 103 11.77 5.89 26.21
C ASP A 103 12.02 6.06 27.71
N ARG A 104 11.45 5.18 28.54
CA ARG A 104 11.62 5.19 30.00
C ARG A 104 13.08 5.04 30.46
N TYR A 105 13.87 4.28 29.71
CA TYR A 105 15.31 4.04 30.01
C TYR A 105 16.25 4.98 29.24
N GLY A 106 15.72 5.99 28.54
CA GLY A 106 16.54 6.95 27.78
C GLY A 106 17.23 6.35 26.55
N LEU A 107 16.77 5.18 26.11
CA LEU A 107 17.29 4.45 24.95
C LEU A 107 16.67 4.88 23.61
N GLY A 108 15.94 5.99 23.57
CA GLY A 108 15.26 6.50 22.38
C GLY A 108 16.19 6.69 21.17
N LYS A 109 17.49 6.88 21.38
CA LYS A 109 18.48 6.96 20.30
C LYS A 109 18.58 5.68 19.45
N PHE A 110 18.23 4.52 20.01
CA PHE A 110 18.22 3.25 19.26
C PHE A 110 17.00 3.12 18.34
N LEU A 111 15.99 3.98 18.53
CA LEU A 111 14.80 4.03 17.67
C LEU A 111 15.02 4.87 16.41
N THR A 112 16.12 5.65 16.35
CA THR A 112 16.47 6.45 15.18
C THR A 112 16.92 5.55 14.03
N GLY A 113 16.06 4.96 13.32
CA GLY A 113 16.36 4.02 12.22
C GLY A 113 15.20 3.09 11.97
N VAL A 114 14.27 2.98 12.93
CA VAL A 114 13.04 2.21 12.76
C VAL A 114 12.19 2.78 11.62
N ASP A 115 12.23 4.10 11.41
CA ASP A 115 11.57 4.75 10.28
C ASP A 115 12.03 4.22 8.92
N PHE A 116 13.29 3.76 8.85
CA PHE A 116 13.82 3.16 7.62
C PHE A 116 13.22 1.78 7.32
N ALA A 117 12.69 1.07 8.33
CA ALA A 117 12.09 -0.25 8.14
C ALA A 117 10.90 -0.20 7.15
N LEU A 118 10.06 0.83 7.24
CA LEU A 118 8.94 1.02 6.32
C LEU A 118 9.44 1.31 4.89
N THR A 119 10.45 2.17 4.76
CA THR A 119 11.06 2.49 3.46
C THR A 119 11.69 1.26 2.83
N SER A 120 12.41 0.45 3.61
CA SER A 120 13.02 -0.79 3.12
C SER A 120 11.99 -1.82 2.68
N LEU A 121 10.86 -1.93 3.40
CA LEU A 121 9.74 -2.79 3.00
C LEU A 121 9.21 -2.40 1.62
N PHE A 122 8.96 -1.10 1.37
CA PHE A 122 8.51 -0.65 0.06
C PHE A 122 9.54 -0.87 -1.05
N ILE A 123 10.82 -0.74 -0.75
CA ILE A 123 11.89 -1.04 -1.72
C ILE A 123 11.87 -2.53 -2.09
N VAL A 124 11.75 -3.43 -1.10
CA VAL A 124 11.69 -4.88 -1.33
C VAL A 124 10.46 -5.24 -2.16
N LEU A 125 9.28 -4.72 -1.79
CA LEU A 125 8.05 -4.94 -2.55
C LEU A 125 8.16 -4.44 -3.98
N LEU A 126 8.78 -3.29 -4.21
CA LEU A 126 9.02 -2.76 -5.55
C LEU A 126 9.93 -3.69 -6.37
N ILE A 127 11.02 -4.18 -5.77
CA ILE A 127 11.96 -5.11 -6.42
C ILE A 127 11.26 -6.43 -6.77
N GLU A 128 10.46 -6.99 -5.85
CA GLU A 128 9.70 -8.21 -6.09
C GLU A 128 8.67 -8.02 -7.20
N GLN A 129 7.97 -6.89 -7.21
CA GLN A 129 6.99 -6.58 -8.25
C GLN A 129 7.64 -6.41 -9.62
N LEU A 130 8.81 -5.76 -9.69
CA LEU A 130 9.59 -5.65 -10.93
C LEU A 130 10.06 -7.00 -11.44
N LYS A 131 10.50 -7.89 -10.56
CA LYS A 131 10.91 -9.25 -10.93
C LYS A 131 9.74 -10.11 -11.42
N SER A 132 8.58 -9.98 -10.79
CA SER A 132 7.38 -10.77 -11.10
C SER A 132 6.71 -10.30 -12.38
N SER A 133 6.50 -8.99 -12.56
CA SER A 133 5.73 -8.44 -13.67
C SER A 133 6.55 -8.25 -14.95
N LYS A 134 7.90 -8.19 -14.83
CA LYS A 134 8.84 -7.81 -15.91
C LYS A 134 8.50 -6.47 -16.60
N ASP A 135 7.62 -5.68 -15.99
CA ASP A 135 7.12 -4.41 -16.51
C ASP A 135 7.66 -3.27 -15.64
N CYS A 136 8.63 -2.54 -16.18
CA CYS A 136 9.27 -1.42 -15.48
C CYS A 136 8.52 -0.09 -15.65
N VAL A 137 7.51 -0.03 -16.52
CA VAL A 137 6.80 1.23 -16.83
C VAL A 137 6.15 1.86 -15.60
N PRO A 138 5.41 1.14 -14.74
CA PRO A 138 4.81 1.73 -13.55
C PRO A 138 5.83 2.26 -12.55
N ALA A 139 6.95 1.52 -12.38
CA ALA A 139 8.01 1.92 -11.47
C ALA A 139 8.75 3.17 -11.96
N LEU A 140 9.05 3.25 -13.26
CA LEU A 140 9.67 4.43 -13.86
C LEU A 140 8.72 5.63 -13.81
N ALA A 141 7.45 5.44 -14.12
CA ALA A 141 6.44 6.51 -14.04
C ALA A 141 6.32 7.07 -12.61
N GLY A 142 6.21 6.18 -11.61
CA GLY A 142 6.16 6.58 -10.21
C GLY A 142 7.44 7.26 -9.73
N GLY A 143 8.60 6.73 -10.09
CA GLY A 143 9.91 7.31 -9.75
C GLY A 143 10.11 8.69 -10.36
N LEU A 144 9.83 8.87 -11.63
CA LEU A 144 9.92 10.17 -12.31
C LEU A 144 8.94 11.19 -11.72
N ALA A 145 7.70 10.78 -11.45
CA ALA A 145 6.71 11.64 -10.83
C ALA A 145 7.14 12.08 -9.42
N ALA A 146 7.72 11.18 -8.62
CA ALA A 146 8.23 11.48 -7.30
C ALA A 146 9.41 12.48 -7.35
N VAL A 147 10.40 12.23 -8.20
CA VAL A 147 11.56 13.16 -8.38
C VAL A 147 11.07 14.53 -8.82
N PHE A 148 10.18 14.59 -9.82
CA PHE A 148 9.64 15.85 -10.33
C PHE A 148 8.86 16.61 -9.24
N SER A 149 8.07 15.91 -8.43
CA SER A 149 7.33 16.50 -7.32
C SER A 149 8.25 17.08 -6.24
N VAL A 150 9.35 16.38 -5.91
CA VAL A 150 10.36 16.88 -4.95
C VAL A 150 11.09 18.11 -5.49
N VAL A 151 11.40 18.14 -6.78
CA VAL A 151 12.02 19.33 -7.42
C VAL A 151 11.08 20.53 -7.35
N LEU A 152 9.80 20.36 -7.71
CA LEU A 152 8.79 21.44 -7.63
C LEU A 152 8.56 21.93 -6.19
N TYR A 153 8.67 21.04 -5.21
CA TYR A 153 8.62 21.45 -3.81
C TYR A 153 9.81 22.34 -3.42
N LYS A 154 11.02 21.93 -3.80
CA LYS A 154 12.24 22.72 -3.50
C LYS A 154 12.26 24.07 -4.20
N THR A 155 11.60 24.21 -5.33
CA THR A 155 11.44 25.51 -6.02
C THR A 155 10.36 26.40 -5.41
N GLY A 156 9.64 25.94 -4.37
CA GLY A 156 8.61 26.73 -3.67
C GLY A 156 7.30 26.89 -4.44
N VAL A 157 7.14 26.19 -5.56
CA VAL A 157 5.92 26.26 -6.38
C VAL A 157 4.73 25.58 -5.68
N PHE A 158 4.99 24.55 -4.86
CA PHE A 158 3.96 23.80 -4.15
C PHE A 158 4.25 23.70 -2.66
N GLY A 159 3.19 23.83 -1.84
CA GLY A 159 3.24 23.49 -0.42
C GLY A 159 3.35 21.97 -0.19
N SER A 160 3.77 21.57 1.00
CA SER A 160 3.99 20.17 1.36
C SER A 160 2.74 19.27 1.17
N SER A 161 1.54 19.81 1.37
CA SER A 161 0.28 19.08 1.17
C SER A 161 0.00 18.73 -0.29
N ASN A 162 0.45 19.55 -1.23
CA ASN A 162 0.13 19.39 -2.65
C ASN A 162 1.07 18.42 -3.40
N ILE A 163 2.22 18.08 -2.82
CA ILE A 163 3.20 17.19 -3.45
C ILE A 163 2.61 15.82 -3.77
N ILE A 164 1.89 15.24 -2.82
CA ILE A 164 1.32 13.90 -2.94
C ILE A 164 0.30 13.86 -4.06
N TRP A 165 -0.58 14.87 -4.13
CA TRP A 165 -1.58 14.99 -5.18
C TRP A 165 -0.95 15.08 -6.55
N PHE A 166 0.03 15.96 -6.68
CA PHE A 166 0.74 16.16 -7.92
C PHE A 166 1.50 14.90 -8.35
N SER A 167 2.15 14.22 -7.40
CA SER A 167 2.88 12.98 -7.67
C SER A 167 1.95 11.86 -8.16
N ILE A 168 0.79 11.68 -7.54
CA ILE A 168 -0.22 10.69 -7.96
C ILE A 168 -0.77 11.03 -9.34
N CYS A 169 -1.19 12.29 -9.56
CA CYS A 169 -1.72 12.73 -10.85
C CYS A 169 -0.68 12.62 -11.97
N ALA A 170 0.56 13.00 -11.70
CA ALA A 170 1.66 12.88 -12.65
C ALA A 170 1.97 11.41 -12.99
N ALA A 171 2.04 10.53 -12.00
CA ALA A 171 2.26 9.10 -12.22
C ALA A 171 1.14 8.47 -13.06
N LEU A 172 -0.12 8.77 -12.74
CA LEU A 172 -1.28 8.31 -13.50
C LEU A 172 -1.25 8.86 -14.94
N GLY A 173 -0.95 10.15 -15.11
CA GLY A 173 -0.84 10.78 -16.43
C GLY A 173 0.23 10.10 -17.28
N VAL A 174 1.43 9.87 -16.74
CA VAL A 174 2.51 9.17 -17.45
C VAL A 174 2.11 7.73 -17.79
N MET A 175 1.44 7.01 -16.89
CA MET A 175 0.96 5.65 -17.15
C MET A 175 -0.08 5.62 -18.27
N LEU A 176 -1.03 6.56 -18.28
CA LEU A 176 -2.06 6.65 -19.32
C LEU A 176 -1.45 7.00 -20.67
N LEU A 177 -0.46 7.90 -20.71
CA LEU A 177 0.26 8.26 -21.93
C LEU A 177 1.12 7.09 -22.46
N ALA A 178 1.79 6.37 -21.56
CA ALA A 178 2.66 5.25 -21.94
C ALA A 178 1.90 4.02 -22.44
N ARG A 179 0.70 3.77 -21.93
CA ARG A 179 -0.11 2.58 -22.29
C ARG A 179 -1.23 2.87 -23.28
N GLY A 180 -1.60 4.15 -23.48
CA GLY A 180 -2.65 4.56 -24.41
C GLY A 180 -3.97 3.80 -24.26
N PRO A 181 -4.82 3.78 -25.28
CA PRO A 181 -6.13 3.11 -25.21
C PRO A 181 -6.06 1.58 -25.05
N SER A 182 -4.87 0.96 -25.20
CA SER A 182 -4.68 -0.48 -25.00
C SER A 182 -4.91 -0.94 -23.54
N PHE A 183 -4.83 -0.04 -22.58
CA PHE A 183 -5.12 -0.34 -21.19
C PHE A 183 -6.61 -0.70 -20.98
N PHE A 184 -7.52 0.01 -21.66
CA PHE A 184 -8.96 -0.25 -21.60
C PHE A 184 -9.43 -1.36 -22.55
N ALA A 185 -8.64 -1.72 -23.55
CA ALA A 185 -8.99 -2.77 -24.51
C ALA A 185 -8.77 -4.19 -23.97
N LYS A 186 -7.85 -4.38 -23.02
CA LYS A 186 -7.51 -5.70 -22.46
C LYS A 186 -8.53 -6.20 -21.42
N GLU A 187 -9.37 -5.32 -20.89
CA GLU A 187 -10.41 -5.65 -19.91
C GLU A 187 -11.72 -6.15 -20.55
N LYS A 188 -11.82 -6.12 -21.88
CA LYS A 188 -13.01 -6.58 -22.62
C LYS A 188 -13.03 -8.08 -22.93
N ILE A 189 -12.03 -8.85 -22.49
CA ILE A 189 -11.88 -10.28 -22.76
C ILE A 189 -11.73 -11.10 -21.45
N LEU A 190 -12.50 -10.75 -20.42
CA LEU A 190 -12.69 -11.63 -19.25
C LEU A 190 -14.18 -11.74 -18.91
#